data_33c3e9cdac5cd781fa013b8b9308487c
#
_entry.id   33c3e9cdac5cd781fa013b8b9308487c
#
_cell.length_a   1.000
_cell.length_b   1.000
_cell.length_c   1.000
_cell.angle_alpha   90.00
_cell.angle_beta   90.00
_cell.angle_gamma   90.00
#
_symmetry.space_group_name_H-M   'P 1'
#
loop_
_entity.id
_entity.type
_entity.pdbx_description
1 polymer ?
#
loop_
_entity_poly.entity_id
_entity_poly.type
_entity_poly.pdbx_seq_one_letter_code
_entity_poly.pdbx_strand_id
1 'polypeptide(L)'
;YSEFTLRAGIGRTLEVTGFASAGIDMQRFNPAIAALHQQLGEEFGDLMSGVSAEKVAHLALGVLWRMRQAGAVMHPAFESYRRDGKTFMMTQKERTSRYMPSIGPKTRKPAYVSFEKINGFQRLIGAKSNPSWYQHWLNRTLDNGNNVFISSVHENLLRSLLKGLQRAGIMASFETSGREAWGLVPSALLVSRDVARLHCSCCREVIHAPADQAWQWQGAPCMSLRCEGHYQPVANQVSWQWDHLDVARVVGAEHTGLLTREVREATEQSFYKGHQPWHINLLSATPTLEMGIDVGDLSTVLLCSVPPAQANYLQRIGRACLLYTSDAAD
;
A
#
# COMPACT_ATOMS: atom_id res chain seq x y z
N TYR A 1 -4.49 -6.40 -0.44
CA TYR A 1 -3.37 -6.28 0.52
C TYR A 1 -2.15 -5.62 -0.14
N SER A 2 -1.57 -6.18 -1.18
CA SER A 2 -0.35 -5.67 -1.84
C SER A 2 -0.49 -4.27 -2.43
N GLU A 3 -1.69 -3.87 -2.83
CA GLU A 3 -1.98 -2.55 -3.41
C GLU A 3 -1.84 -1.41 -2.40
N PHE A 4 -2.06 -1.71 -1.10
CA PHE A 4 -2.09 -0.72 -0.02
C PHE A 4 -1.05 -0.99 1.07
N THR A 5 -0.28 -2.05 0.94
CA THR A 5 0.75 -2.46 1.89
C THR A 5 1.99 -2.95 1.14
N LEU A 6 3.08 -3.15 1.86
CA LEU A 6 4.32 -3.73 1.34
C LEU A 6 4.74 -3.13 0.00
N ARG A 7 4.86 -1.81 -0.08
CA ARG A 7 5.24 -1.10 -1.31
C ARG A 7 6.13 -1.98 -2.19
N ALA A 8 5.55 -2.57 -3.22
CA ALA A 8 6.34 -3.20 -4.27
C ALA A 8 7.26 -2.12 -4.84
N GLY A 9 8.54 -2.40 -5.00
CA GLY A 9 9.52 -1.43 -5.48
C GLY A 9 9.23 -0.87 -6.89
N ILE A 10 8.16 -1.31 -7.53
CA ILE A 10 7.70 -0.90 -8.86
C ILE A 10 6.43 -0.06 -8.72
N GLY A 11 6.44 0.98 -8.05
CA GLY A 11 5.51 2.10 -7.94
C GLY A 11 4.17 2.16 -8.71
N ARG A 12 3.50 1.04 -8.96
CA ARG A 12 2.25 0.96 -9.73
C ARG A 12 1.10 0.34 -8.94
N THR A 13 1.03 0.63 -7.65
CA THR A 13 -0.11 0.21 -6.84
C THR A 13 -1.28 1.19 -7.03
N LEU A 14 -2.50 0.76 -6.73
CA LEU A 14 -3.69 1.62 -6.79
C LEU A 14 -3.52 2.87 -5.94
N GLU A 15 -2.84 2.78 -4.80
CA GLU A 15 -2.58 3.92 -3.93
C GLU A 15 -1.56 4.89 -4.53
N VAL A 16 -0.46 4.38 -5.09
CA VAL A 16 0.58 5.24 -5.69
C VAL A 16 0.07 5.96 -6.93
N THR A 17 -0.80 5.31 -7.70
CA THR A 17 -1.44 5.92 -8.87
C THR A 17 -2.58 6.87 -8.50
N GLY A 18 -3.01 6.91 -7.24
CA GLY A 18 -4.14 7.73 -6.80
C GLY A 18 -5.51 7.21 -7.25
N PHE A 19 -5.58 5.97 -7.71
CA PHE A 19 -6.85 5.36 -8.14
C PHE A 19 -7.73 4.94 -6.96
N ALA A 20 -7.13 4.51 -5.89
CA ALA A 20 -7.78 4.21 -4.62
C ALA A 20 -6.81 4.44 -3.46
N SER A 21 -7.32 4.74 -2.30
CA SER A 21 -6.51 4.88 -1.09
C SER A 21 -7.10 4.07 0.07
N ALA A 22 -6.23 3.69 1.00
CA ALA A 22 -6.65 3.07 2.24
C ALA A 22 -6.57 4.07 3.40
N GLY A 23 -7.65 4.18 4.13
CA GLY A 23 -7.78 4.99 5.34
C GLY A 23 -8.11 4.15 6.56
N ILE A 24 -8.30 4.83 7.67
CA ILE A 24 -8.72 4.24 8.94
C ILE A 24 -10.22 4.51 9.13
N ASP A 25 -10.91 3.61 9.81
CA ASP A 25 -12.30 3.82 10.21
C ASP A 25 -12.41 5.02 11.17
N MET A 26 -12.92 6.15 10.67
CA MET A 26 -13.02 7.40 11.43
C MET A 26 -14.03 7.33 12.57
N GLN A 27 -15.01 6.44 12.50
CA GLN A 27 -15.94 6.22 13.61
C GLN A 27 -15.24 5.62 14.85
N ARG A 28 -14.17 4.86 14.62
CA ARG A 28 -13.30 4.35 15.71
C ARG A 28 -12.19 5.33 16.03
N PHE A 29 -11.63 5.98 15.04
CA PHE A 29 -10.44 6.82 15.20
C PHE A 29 -10.73 8.11 15.97
N ASN A 30 -11.75 8.88 15.61
CA ASN A 30 -12.01 10.17 16.24
C ASN A 30 -12.29 10.07 17.74
N PRO A 31 -13.16 9.17 18.23
CA PRO A 31 -13.34 8.98 19.67
C PRO A 31 -12.07 8.51 20.38
N ALA A 32 -11.26 7.66 19.71
CA ALA A 32 -10.00 7.19 20.28
C ALA A 32 -9.00 8.33 20.46
N ILE A 33 -8.90 9.25 19.51
CA ILE A 33 -8.01 10.41 19.62
C ILE A 33 -8.43 11.34 20.74
N ALA A 34 -9.73 11.62 20.89
CA ALA A 34 -10.24 12.44 21.99
C ALA A 34 -9.89 11.82 23.36
N ALA A 35 -10.15 10.53 23.54
CA ALA A 35 -9.82 9.80 24.76
C ALA A 35 -8.30 9.72 25.00
N LEU A 36 -7.50 9.52 23.95
CA LEU A 36 -6.04 9.50 24.03
C LEU A 36 -5.48 10.85 24.42
N HIS A 37 -5.96 11.94 23.84
CA HIS A 37 -5.51 13.29 24.17
C HIS A 37 -5.72 13.58 25.67
N GLN A 38 -6.90 13.26 26.21
CA GLN A 38 -7.18 13.39 27.62
C GLN A 38 -6.25 12.51 28.48
N GLN A 39 -6.16 11.20 28.15
CA GLN A 39 -5.31 10.26 28.88
C GLN A 39 -3.85 10.66 28.89
N LEU A 40 -3.29 11.10 27.74
CA LEU A 40 -1.90 11.53 27.65
C LEU A 40 -1.67 12.80 28.45
N GLY A 41 -2.63 13.73 28.49
CA GLY A 41 -2.59 14.91 29.34
C GLY A 41 -2.52 14.56 30.83
N GLU A 42 -3.32 13.61 31.29
CA GLU A 42 -3.32 13.12 32.67
C GLU A 42 -2.02 12.34 33.01
N GLU A 43 -1.52 11.51 32.10
CA GLU A 43 -0.36 10.65 32.35
C GLU A 43 0.98 11.41 32.28
N PHE A 44 1.10 12.40 31.39
CA PHE A 44 2.36 13.10 31.11
C PHE A 44 2.35 14.59 31.53
N GLY A 45 1.23 15.11 31.99
CA GLY A 45 1.12 16.43 32.59
C GLY A 45 1.75 17.56 31.75
N ASP A 46 2.74 18.24 32.31
CA ASP A 46 3.40 19.39 31.70
C ASP A 46 4.03 19.07 30.31
N LEU A 47 4.45 17.83 30.07
CA LEU A 47 4.99 17.42 28.76
C LEU A 47 3.95 17.50 27.64
N MET A 48 2.69 17.31 27.97
CA MET A 48 1.56 17.43 27.03
C MET A 48 0.94 18.82 27.02
N SER A 49 1.44 19.75 27.84
CA SER A 49 0.94 21.13 27.85
C SER A 49 1.15 21.80 26.51
N GLY A 50 0.07 22.32 25.90
CA GLY A 50 0.08 22.93 24.58
C GLY A 50 0.07 21.94 23.39
N VAL A 51 -0.01 20.63 23.65
CA VAL A 51 -0.21 19.63 22.60
C VAL A 51 -1.71 19.51 22.31
N SER A 52 -2.12 19.85 21.10
CA SER A 52 -3.53 19.76 20.68
C SER A 52 -3.94 18.31 20.36
N ALA A 53 -5.25 18.04 20.37
CA ALA A 53 -5.79 16.76 19.90
C ALA A 53 -5.44 16.49 18.42
N GLU A 54 -5.28 17.52 17.60
CA GLU A 54 -4.83 17.43 16.22
C GLU A 54 -3.40 16.85 16.13
N LYS A 55 -2.48 17.32 16.99
CA LYS A 55 -1.12 16.75 17.03
C LYS A 55 -1.12 15.27 17.46
N VAL A 56 -2.00 14.89 18.40
CA VAL A 56 -2.19 13.49 18.79
C VAL A 56 -2.78 12.67 17.62
N ALA A 57 -3.69 13.26 16.85
CA ALA A 57 -4.22 12.62 15.63
C ALA A 57 -3.12 12.43 14.58
N HIS A 58 -2.30 13.43 14.33
CA HIS A 58 -1.15 13.33 13.42
C HIS A 58 -0.16 12.25 13.86
N LEU A 59 0.14 12.18 15.18
CA LEU A 59 0.99 11.12 15.71
C LEU A 59 0.42 9.74 15.42
N ALA A 60 -0.85 9.52 15.75
CA ALA A 60 -1.53 8.25 15.53
C ALA A 60 -1.59 7.88 14.04
N LEU A 61 -2.02 8.83 13.18
CA LEU A 61 -2.11 8.61 11.73
C LEU A 61 -0.78 8.20 11.12
N GLY A 62 0.31 8.89 11.47
CA GLY A 62 1.64 8.56 10.95
C GLY A 62 2.10 7.16 11.39
N VAL A 63 1.87 6.79 12.65
CA VAL A 63 2.18 5.44 13.16
C VAL A 63 1.38 4.39 12.39
N LEU A 64 0.06 4.56 12.26
CA LEU A 64 -0.82 3.63 11.56
C LEU A 64 -0.47 3.53 10.07
N TRP A 65 -0.20 4.66 9.41
CA TRP A 65 0.23 4.70 8.01
C TRP A 65 1.55 3.94 7.80
N ARG A 66 2.55 4.20 8.66
CA ARG A 66 3.84 3.51 8.61
C ARG A 66 3.70 2.01 8.78
N MET A 67 2.89 1.58 9.74
CA MET A 67 2.60 0.16 9.98
C MET A 67 1.89 -0.47 8.78
N ARG A 68 0.90 0.22 8.20
CA ARG A 68 0.20 -0.24 7.00
C ARG A 68 1.17 -0.40 5.83
N GLN A 69 2.01 0.60 5.57
CA GLN A 69 3.03 0.54 4.51
C GLN A 69 4.04 -0.61 4.72
N ALA A 70 4.29 -0.98 5.95
CA ALA A 70 5.15 -2.12 6.29
C ALA A 70 4.41 -3.47 6.23
N GLY A 71 3.11 -3.46 5.95
CA GLY A 71 2.29 -4.66 5.90
C GLY A 71 1.90 -5.24 7.25
N ALA A 72 1.99 -4.46 8.33
CA ALA A 72 1.65 -4.88 9.69
C ALA A 72 0.13 -5.01 9.91
N VAL A 73 -0.58 -5.66 8.99
CA VAL A 73 -2.01 -5.93 9.06
C VAL A 73 -2.25 -7.36 9.51
N MET A 74 -3.11 -7.55 10.50
CA MET A 74 -3.38 -8.87 11.12
C MET A 74 -4.34 -9.71 10.28
N HIS A 75 -4.00 -9.90 9.01
CA HIS A 75 -4.77 -10.77 8.14
C HIS A 75 -4.61 -12.24 8.54
N PRO A 76 -5.68 -13.07 8.54
CA PRO A 76 -5.63 -14.49 8.93
C PRO A 76 -4.55 -15.29 8.20
N ALA A 77 -4.35 -15.02 6.90
CA ALA A 77 -3.32 -15.68 6.11
C ALA A 77 -1.88 -15.54 6.65
N PHE A 78 -1.62 -14.59 7.53
CA PHE A 78 -0.30 -14.39 8.16
C PHE A 78 -0.26 -14.87 9.61
N GLU A 79 -1.23 -15.64 10.04
CA GLU A 79 -1.31 -16.12 11.43
C GLU A 79 -0.11 -16.98 11.82
N SER A 80 0.27 -17.94 10.97
CA SER A 80 1.46 -18.77 11.20
C SER A 80 2.75 -17.94 11.27
N TYR A 81 2.89 -16.93 10.39
CA TYR A 81 4.02 -16.03 10.43
C TYR A 81 4.07 -15.19 11.72
N ARG A 82 2.91 -14.71 12.19
CA ARG A 82 2.84 -13.99 13.46
C ARG A 82 3.22 -14.87 14.65
N ARG A 83 2.76 -16.11 14.67
CA ARG A 83 3.02 -17.05 15.77
C ARG A 83 4.48 -17.44 15.86
N ASP A 84 5.09 -17.82 14.74
CA ASP A 84 6.41 -18.46 14.74
C ASP A 84 7.55 -17.51 14.36
N GLY A 85 7.26 -16.32 13.81
CA GLY A 85 8.26 -15.39 13.29
C GLY A 85 9.11 -15.95 12.14
N LYS A 86 8.79 -17.16 11.68
CA LYS A 86 9.53 -17.88 10.64
C LYS A 86 9.21 -17.36 9.26
N THR A 87 10.09 -17.66 8.32
CA THR A 87 9.85 -17.34 6.91
C THR A 87 8.62 -18.09 6.42
N PHE A 88 7.61 -17.33 6.08
CA PHE A 88 6.35 -17.85 5.59
C PHE A 88 6.41 -17.92 4.06
N MET A 89 6.15 -19.09 3.50
CA MET A 89 5.95 -19.30 2.09
C MET A 89 4.50 -19.73 1.88
N MET A 90 3.68 -18.84 1.30
CA MET A 90 2.39 -19.25 0.79
C MET A 90 2.59 -20.05 -0.49
N THR A 91 2.42 -21.35 -0.39
CA THR A 91 2.30 -22.20 -1.59
C THR A 91 0.95 -21.97 -2.25
N GLN A 92 0.81 -22.36 -3.53
CA GLN A 92 -0.49 -22.26 -4.21
C GLN A 92 -1.60 -23.03 -3.49
N LYS A 93 -1.27 -24.11 -2.78
CA LYS A 93 -2.22 -24.93 -2.01
C LYS A 93 -2.74 -24.24 -0.75
N GLU A 94 -1.93 -23.37 -0.16
CA GLU A 94 -2.26 -22.65 1.09
C GLU A 94 -2.94 -21.30 0.83
N ARG A 95 -3.08 -20.90 -0.42
CA ARG A 95 -3.80 -19.68 -0.77
C ARG A 95 -5.29 -19.88 -0.49
N THR A 96 -5.80 -19.13 0.45
CA THR A 96 -7.23 -19.06 0.75
C THR A 96 -8.02 -18.34 -0.35
N SER A 97 -7.33 -17.62 -1.22
CA SER A 97 -7.91 -16.91 -2.36
C SER A 97 -6.92 -16.90 -3.53
N ARG A 98 -7.46 -17.05 -4.74
CA ARG A 98 -6.72 -16.95 -6.02
C ARG A 98 -6.01 -15.60 -6.20
N TYR A 99 -6.45 -14.59 -5.46
CA TYR A 99 -5.94 -13.21 -5.52
C TYR A 99 -4.90 -12.88 -4.46
N MET A 100 -4.59 -13.79 -3.56
CA MET A 100 -3.53 -13.55 -2.60
C MET A 100 -2.17 -13.63 -3.30
N PRO A 101 -1.35 -12.59 -3.15
CA PRO A 101 0.00 -12.61 -3.71
C PRO A 101 0.80 -13.75 -3.10
N SER A 102 1.62 -14.41 -3.91
CA SER A 102 2.60 -15.36 -3.38
C SER A 102 3.67 -14.59 -2.62
N ILE A 103 3.86 -14.91 -1.37
CA ILE A 103 4.94 -14.37 -0.56
C ILE A 103 6.08 -15.41 -0.56
N GLY A 104 7.08 -15.17 -1.38
CA GLY A 104 8.26 -16.01 -1.48
C GLY A 104 9.41 -15.54 -0.59
N PRO A 105 10.51 -16.30 -0.53
CA PRO A 105 11.68 -15.94 0.32
C PRO A 105 12.31 -14.59 -0.02
N LYS A 106 12.18 -14.13 -1.27
CA LYS A 106 12.73 -12.86 -1.76
C LYS A 106 11.75 -11.68 -1.69
N THR A 107 10.48 -11.91 -1.31
CA THR A 107 9.50 -10.83 -1.21
C THR A 107 9.57 -10.15 0.14
N ARG A 108 9.18 -8.87 0.21
CA ARG A 108 9.04 -8.17 1.49
C ARG A 108 8.02 -8.88 2.35
N LYS A 109 8.39 -9.12 3.60
CA LYS A 109 7.52 -9.71 4.61
C LYS A 109 6.80 -8.62 5.39
N PRO A 110 5.60 -8.91 5.92
CA PRO A 110 4.93 -8.02 6.86
C PRO A 110 5.86 -7.71 8.05
N ALA A 111 6.10 -6.45 8.31
CA ALA A 111 6.93 -6.00 9.42
C ALA A 111 6.05 -5.37 10.51
N TYR A 112 5.55 -6.19 11.40
CA TYR A 112 4.83 -5.76 12.61
C TYR A 112 5.74 -4.92 13.50
N VAL A 113 5.19 -4.26 14.51
CA VAL A 113 5.97 -3.43 15.42
C VAL A 113 6.09 -4.07 16.79
N SER A 114 7.20 -3.83 17.48
CA SER A 114 7.44 -4.29 18.85
C SER A 114 8.36 -3.31 19.58
N PHE A 115 8.26 -3.25 20.91
CA PHE A 115 9.23 -2.55 21.74
C PHE A 115 10.54 -3.35 21.85
N GLU A 116 10.44 -4.67 21.76
CA GLU A 116 11.58 -5.56 21.80
C GLU A 116 12.11 -5.87 20.38
N LYS A 117 13.37 -6.35 20.32
CA LYS A 117 13.98 -6.77 19.05
C LYS A 117 13.42 -8.13 18.63
N ILE A 118 12.57 -8.14 17.60
CA ILE A 118 12.08 -9.36 16.94
C ILE A 118 12.60 -9.35 15.50
N ASN A 119 13.11 -10.48 15.03
CA ASN A 119 13.64 -10.56 13.67
C ASN A 119 12.53 -10.36 12.63
N GLY A 120 12.78 -9.46 11.68
CA GLY A 120 11.80 -9.12 10.62
C GLY A 120 10.74 -8.09 11.04
N PHE A 121 10.66 -7.69 12.31
CA PHE A 121 9.72 -6.69 12.78
C PHE A 121 10.40 -5.32 12.96
N GLN A 122 9.62 -4.27 12.92
CA GLN A 122 10.09 -2.92 13.18
C GLN A 122 10.14 -2.67 14.68
N ARG A 123 11.23 -2.08 15.12
CA ARG A 123 11.40 -1.70 16.52
C ARG A 123 10.84 -0.31 16.75
N LEU A 124 9.96 -0.16 17.75
CA LEU A 124 9.37 1.12 18.14
C LEU A 124 10.40 2.05 18.80
N ILE A 125 11.27 1.49 19.63
CA ILE A 125 12.33 2.23 20.31
C ILE A 125 13.69 1.75 19.78
N GLY A 126 14.43 2.63 19.15
CA GLY A 126 15.80 2.38 18.67
C GLY A 126 16.85 2.49 19.78
N ALA A 127 18.11 2.34 19.41
CA ALA A 127 19.23 2.64 20.31
C ALA A 127 19.37 4.17 20.52
N LYS A 128 20.00 4.60 21.62
CA LYS A 128 20.25 6.02 21.86
C LYS A 128 21.00 6.71 20.71
N SER A 129 21.97 6.01 20.11
CA SER A 129 22.75 6.50 18.98
C SER A 129 22.03 6.43 17.63
N ASN A 130 20.94 5.67 17.55
CA ASN A 130 20.14 5.51 16.33
C ASN A 130 18.66 5.33 16.67
N PRO A 131 17.95 6.43 16.96
CA PRO A 131 16.53 6.41 17.28
C PRO A 131 15.71 5.82 16.13
N SER A 132 14.61 5.18 16.47
CA SER A 132 13.68 4.64 15.47
C SER A 132 12.94 5.75 14.73
N TRP A 133 12.37 5.41 13.56
CA TRP A 133 11.48 6.31 12.86
C TRP A 133 10.30 6.78 13.76
N TYR A 134 9.77 5.91 14.59
CA TYR A 134 8.65 6.21 15.48
C TYR A 134 9.01 7.25 16.56
N GLN A 135 10.22 7.22 17.07
CA GLN A 135 10.72 8.23 18.02
C GLN A 135 10.91 9.60 17.34
N HIS A 136 11.50 9.60 16.14
CA HIS A 136 11.61 10.84 15.36
C HIS A 136 10.23 11.42 15.01
N TRP A 137 9.29 10.55 14.61
CA TRP A 137 7.94 10.96 14.28
C TRP A 137 7.21 11.55 15.49
N LEU A 138 7.33 10.90 16.65
CA LEU A 138 6.76 11.39 17.90
C LEU A 138 7.29 12.80 18.23
N ASN A 139 8.60 12.99 18.23
CA ASN A 139 9.21 14.27 18.52
C ASN A 139 8.71 15.38 17.57
N ARG A 140 8.71 15.11 16.28
CA ARG A 140 8.27 16.08 15.27
C ARG A 140 6.80 16.44 15.35
N THR A 141 5.97 15.49 15.73
CA THR A 141 4.52 15.69 15.77
C THR A 141 4.07 16.39 17.04
N LEU A 142 4.68 16.06 18.17
CA LEU A 142 4.33 16.63 19.47
C LEU A 142 5.16 17.85 19.84
N ASP A 143 6.16 18.21 19.02
CA ASP A 143 6.97 19.41 19.27
C ASP A 143 6.08 20.64 19.36
N ASN A 144 6.20 21.31 20.50
CA ASN A 144 5.51 22.58 20.80
C ASN A 144 6.50 23.76 20.99
N GLY A 145 7.76 23.58 20.59
CA GLY A 145 8.84 24.54 20.71
C GLY A 145 9.42 24.69 22.13
N ASN A 146 8.74 24.13 23.14
CA ASN A 146 9.14 24.28 24.55
C ASN A 146 9.60 22.97 25.19
N ASN A 147 9.19 21.82 24.67
CA ASN A 147 9.45 20.50 25.25
C ASN A 147 10.17 19.59 24.29
N VAL A 148 11.38 19.20 24.63
CA VAL A 148 12.07 18.09 23.98
C VAL A 148 11.65 16.80 24.69
N PHE A 149 10.92 15.93 23.99
CA PHE A 149 10.56 14.62 24.53
C PHE A 149 11.82 13.78 24.72
N ILE A 150 12.22 13.58 25.97
CA ILE A 150 13.40 12.82 26.36
C ILE A 150 13.16 11.33 26.01
N SER A 151 14.20 10.64 25.58
CA SER A 151 14.12 9.23 25.16
C SER A 151 13.50 8.29 26.20
N SER A 152 13.54 8.62 27.48
CA SER A 152 12.92 7.84 28.56
C SER A 152 11.39 7.89 28.54
N VAL A 153 10.79 8.92 27.94
CA VAL A 153 9.34 9.11 27.87
C VAL A 153 8.75 8.48 26.59
N HIS A 154 9.56 8.36 25.55
CA HIS A 154 9.10 7.85 24.24
C HIS A 154 8.42 6.48 24.32
N GLU A 155 9.00 5.55 25.10
CA GLU A 155 8.43 4.21 25.21
C GLU A 155 7.07 4.24 25.89
N ASN A 156 6.94 4.95 27.01
CA ASN A 156 5.68 5.02 27.74
C ASN A 156 4.60 5.70 26.89
N LEU A 157 4.95 6.80 26.21
CA LEU A 157 4.01 7.54 25.37
C LEU A 157 3.54 6.70 24.17
N LEU A 158 4.46 6.03 23.47
CA LEU A 158 4.09 5.12 22.38
C LEU A 158 3.27 3.93 22.91
N ARG A 159 3.59 3.41 24.09
CA ARG A 159 2.84 2.32 24.71
C ARG A 159 1.40 2.75 25.05
N SER A 160 1.23 3.93 25.61
CA SER A 160 -0.10 4.50 25.90
C SER A 160 -0.89 4.74 24.61
N LEU A 161 -0.24 5.27 23.56
CA LEU A 161 -0.83 5.43 22.23
C LEU A 161 -1.33 4.07 21.66
N LEU A 162 -0.47 3.04 21.64
CA LEU A 162 -0.85 1.73 21.08
C LEU A 162 -1.99 1.10 21.89
N LYS A 163 -1.96 1.17 23.22
CA LYS A 163 -3.04 0.67 24.07
C LYS A 163 -4.36 1.39 23.85
N GLY A 164 -4.30 2.71 23.64
CA GLY A 164 -5.49 3.50 23.31
C GLY A 164 -6.11 3.09 21.97
N LEU A 165 -5.28 2.94 20.95
CA LEU A 165 -5.71 2.45 19.62
C LEU A 165 -6.21 1.00 19.67
N GLN A 166 -5.66 0.16 20.56
CA GLN A 166 -6.14 -1.20 20.79
C GLN A 166 -7.54 -1.21 21.42
N ARG A 167 -7.78 -0.38 22.44
CA ARG A 167 -9.11 -0.25 23.06
C ARG A 167 -10.18 0.18 22.06
N ALA A 168 -9.79 0.98 21.07
CA ALA A 168 -10.67 1.39 19.96
C ALA A 168 -10.83 0.31 18.86
N GLY A 169 -10.17 -0.85 18.98
CA GLY A 169 -10.23 -1.90 17.98
C GLY A 169 -9.55 -1.57 16.65
N ILE A 170 -8.63 -0.58 16.64
CA ILE A 170 -7.84 -0.20 15.47
C ILE A 170 -6.60 -1.06 15.36
N MET A 171 -6.02 -1.41 16.48
CA MET A 171 -4.85 -2.28 16.60
C MET A 171 -5.14 -3.46 17.51
N ALA A 172 -4.30 -4.49 17.40
CA ALA A 172 -4.28 -5.60 18.35
C ALA A 172 -2.85 -6.03 18.61
N SER A 173 -2.60 -6.51 19.84
CA SER A 173 -1.34 -7.15 20.20
C SER A 173 -1.43 -8.66 20.01
N PHE A 174 -0.28 -9.27 19.80
CA PHE A 174 -0.11 -10.72 19.76
C PHE A 174 1.28 -11.07 20.30
N GLU A 175 1.42 -12.32 20.73
CA GLU A 175 2.70 -12.82 21.20
C GLU A 175 3.40 -13.64 20.12
N THR A 176 4.70 -13.42 19.95
CA THR A 176 5.56 -14.20 19.09
C THR A 176 6.92 -14.39 19.75
N SER A 177 7.38 -15.63 19.84
CA SER A 177 8.65 -15.98 20.50
C SER A 177 8.78 -15.41 21.92
N GLY A 178 7.69 -15.39 22.69
CA GLY A 178 7.64 -14.86 24.06
C GLY A 178 7.73 -13.33 24.16
N ARG A 179 7.45 -12.61 23.06
CA ARG A 179 7.52 -11.14 22.99
C ARG A 179 6.25 -10.55 22.40
N GLU A 180 5.84 -9.41 22.95
CA GLU A 180 4.66 -8.70 22.47
C GLU A 180 4.95 -7.94 21.17
N ALA A 181 4.06 -8.07 20.22
CA ALA A 181 4.06 -7.34 18.96
C ALA A 181 2.66 -6.81 18.63
N TRP A 182 2.60 -5.82 17.75
CA TRP A 182 1.38 -5.09 17.44
C TRP A 182 1.13 -5.05 15.94
N GLY A 183 -0.15 -5.14 15.54
CA GLY A 183 -0.58 -5.04 14.17
C GLY A 183 -1.92 -4.33 14.03
N LEU A 184 -2.23 -3.90 12.80
CA LEU A 184 -3.49 -3.26 12.45
C LEU A 184 -4.59 -4.31 12.31
N VAL A 185 -5.75 -4.03 12.88
CA VAL A 185 -6.94 -4.88 12.71
C VAL A 185 -7.51 -4.63 11.31
N PRO A 186 -7.71 -5.68 10.48
CA PRO A 186 -8.19 -5.52 9.10
C PRO A 186 -9.53 -4.77 9.00
N SER A 187 -10.46 -4.98 9.94
CA SER A 187 -11.77 -4.33 9.95
C SER A 187 -11.74 -2.85 10.32
N ALA A 188 -10.58 -2.33 10.75
CA ALA A 188 -10.38 -0.91 10.99
C ALA A 188 -9.80 -0.16 9.76
N LEU A 189 -9.55 -0.89 8.67
CA LEU A 189 -9.05 -0.32 7.42
C LEU A 189 -10.18 -0.23 6.40
N LEU A 190 -10.31 0.92 5.78
CA LEU A 190 -11.26 1.20 4.71
C LEU A 190 -10.52 1.50 3.41
N VAL A 191 -11.12 1.14 2.28
CA VAL A 191 -10.59 1.48 0.96
C VAL A 191 -11.62 2.37 0.26
N SER A 192 -11.15 3.52 -0.23
CA SER A 192 -11.97 4.49 -0.96
C SER A 192 -11.42 4.69 -2.37
N ARG A 193 -12.33 4.88 -3.34
CA ARG A 193 -12.01 5.36 -4.69
C ARG A 193 -12.05 6.89 -4.77
N ASP A 194 -12.70 7.53 -3.82
CA ASP A 194 -12.66 8.97 -3.67
C ASP A 194 -11.39 9.34 -2.92
N VAL A 195 -10.41 9.86 -3.64
CA VAL A 195 -9.02 10.04 -3.18
C VAL A 195 -8.62 11.49 -3.26
N ALA A 196 -8.19 12.02 -2.13
CA ALA A 196 -7.51 13.31 -2.09
C ALA A 196 -5.99 13.13 -2.12
N ARG A 197 -5.33 14.06 -2.79
CA ARG A 197 -3.87 14.18 -2.84
C ARG A 197 -3.39 15.28 -1.91
N LEU A 198 -2.40 14.96 -1.09
CA LEU A 198 -1.68 15.95 -0.33
C LEU A 198 -0.19 15.86 -0.69
N HIS A 199 0.48 16.99 -0.75
CA HIS A 199 1.91 17.06 -0.98
C HIS A 199 2.62 17.76 0.17
N CYS A 200 3.84 17.37 0.41
CA CYS A 200 4.70 18.06 1.35
C CYS A 200 5.11 19.42 0.79
N SER A 201 5.01 20.48 1.58
CA SER A 201 5.40 21.85 1.21
C SER A 201 6.88 21.99 0.84
N CYS A 202 7.74 21.09 1.36
CA CYS A 202 9.18 21.15 1.17
C CYS A 202 9.68 20.15 0.09
N CYS A 203 9.57 18.84 0.35
CA CYS A 203 10.16 17.81 -0.52
C CYS A 203 9.22 17.29 -1.62
N ARG A 204 7.98 17.78 -1.66
CA ARG A 204 6.95 17.37 -2.62
C ARG A 204 6.51 15.89 -2.53
N GLU A 205 6.92 15.18 -1.47
CA GLU A 205 6.39 13.83 -1.22
C GLU A 205 4.86 13.86 -1.20
N VAL A 206 4.25 12.90 -1.87
CA VAL A 206 2.79 12.82 -2.02
C VAL A 206 2.25 11.69 -1.17
N ILE A 207 1.19 11.97 -0.44
CA ILE A 207 0.33 10.95 0.16
C ILE A 207 -1.06 11.00 -0.48
N HIS A 208 -1.67 9.83 -0.57
CA HIS A 208 -3.05 9.67 -0.99
C HIS A 208 -3.88 9.22 0.21
N ALA A 209 -4.98 9.91 0.47
CA ALA A 209 -5.89 9.59 1.55
C ALA A 209 -7.32 9.55 1.00
N PRO A 210 -8.26 8.83 1.64
CA PRO A 210 -9.69 9.02 1.34
C PRO A 210 -10.07 10.50 1.44
N ALA A 211 -10.87 10.98 0.52
CA ALA A 211 -11.17 12.42 0.42
C ALA A 211 -11.83 12.97 1.70
N ASP A 212 -12.68 12.17 2.32
CA ASP A 212 -13.32 12.47 3.61
C ASP A 212 -12.35 12.49 4.80
N GLN A 213 -11.12 11.96 4.64
CA GLN A 213 -10.09 11.90 5.67
C GLN A 213 -8.89 12.81 5.40
N ALA A 214 -8.84 13.46 4.25
CA ALA A 214 -7.70 14.28 3.83
C ALA A 214 -7.40 15.43 4.79
N TRP A 215 -8.44 16.02 5.39
CA TRP A 215 -8.29 17.10 6.36
C TRP A 215 -7.50 16.71 7.61
N GLN A 216 -7.51 15.43 7.98
CA GLN A 216 -6.73 14.88 9.09
C GLN A 216 -5.21 14.92 8.82
N TRP A 217 -4.81 14.97 7.57
CA TRP A 217 -3.41 15.04 7.17
C TRP A 217 -2.92 16.46 6.92
N GLN A 218 -3.83 17.42 6.83
CA GLN A 218 -3.47 18.82 6.61
C GLN A 218 -2.67 19.34 7.80
N GLY A 219 -1.51 19.94 7.55
CA GLY A 219 -0.62 20.42 8.59
C GLY A 219 0.22 19.35 9.28
N ALA A 220 -0.02 18.05 9.01
CA ALA A 220 0.82 16.98 9.54
C ALA A 220 2.27 17.11 9.04
N PRO A 221 3.29 16.83 9.87
CA PRO A 221 4.68 16.82 9.45
C PRO A 221 4.91 15.82 8.31
N CYS A 222 5.89 16.09 7.45
CA CYS A 222 6.25 15.17 6.37
C CYS A 222 6.73 13.82 6.91
N MET A 223 6.34 12.72 6.29
CA MET A 223 6.74 11.36 6.69
C MET A 223 8.23 11.07 6.46
N SER A 224 8.89 11.87 5.62
CA SER A 224 10.34 11.79 5.40
C SER A 224 11.11 12.40 6.55
N LEU A 225 11.98 11.61 7.21
CA LEU A 225 12.70 12.02 8.43
C LEU A 225 13.62 13.25 8.24
N ARG A 226 14.05 13.53 7.02
CA ARG A 226 14.97 14.64 6.71
C ARG A 226 14.27 15.86 6.15
N CYS A 227 12.95 15.91 6.22
CA CYS A 227 12.15 16.98 5.66
C CYS A 227 11.37 17.69 6.75
N GLU A 228 11.48 19.00 6.83
CA GLU A 228 10.76 19.84 7.81
C GLU A 228 9.41 20.36 7.30
N GLY A 229 9.02 19.96 6.09
CA GLY A 229 7.74 20.36 5.49
C GLY A 229 6.54 19.70 6.14
N HIS A 230 5.35 20.23 5.80
CA HIS A 230 4.06 19.74 6.24
C HIS A 230 3.18 19.40 5.04
N TYR A 231 2.23 18.51 5.24
CA TYR A 231 1.30 18.14 4.16
C TYR A 231 0.24 19.22 3.94
N GLN A 232 0.01 19.50 2.66
CA GLN A 232 -0.97 20.48 2.20
C GLN A 232 -1.81 19.86 1.07
N PRO A 233 -3.10 20.17 0.98
CA PRO A 233 -3.92 19.74 -0.15
C PRO A 233 -3.34 20.26 -1.48
N VAL A 234 -3.45 19.46 -2.52
CA VAL A 234 -3.14 19.91 -3.89
C VAL A 234 -4.31 20.74 -4.40
N ALA A 235 -4.09 22.03 -4.66
CA ALA A 235 -5.14 22.98 -5.02
C ALA A 235 -5.88 22.64 -6.32
N ASN A 236 -5.20 21.99 -7.28
CA ASN A 236 -5.81 21.45 -8.49
C ASN A 236 -5.59 19.94 -8.48
N GLN A 237 -6.60 19.20 -8.02
CA GLN A 237 -6.69 17.80 -8.38
C GLN A 237 -6.86 17.77 -9.90
N VAL A 238 -5.79 17.48 -10.63
CA VAL A 238 -5.94 16.97 -11.97
C VAL A 238 -6.68 15.66 -11.76
N SER A 239 -8.01 15.69 -11.93
CA SER A 239 -8.77 14.47 -12.12
C SER A 239 -8.05 13.79 -13.27
N TRP A 240 -7.35 12.71 -12.98
CA TRP A 240 -6.77 11.92 -14.04
C TRP A 240 -7.96 11.56 -14.92
N GLN A 241 -7.83 11.68 -16.24
CA GLN A 241 -8.87 11.36 -17.22
C GLN A 241 -9.44 9.93 -17.07
N TRP A 242 -9.03 9.23 -16.02
CA TRP A 242 -9.49 7.91 -15.61
C TRP A 242 -10.89 7.91 -14.95
N ASP A 243 -11.39 9.06 -14.49
CA ASP A 243 -12.69 9.15 -13.80
C ASP A 243 -13.86 8.82 -14.73
N HIS A 244 -13.63 8.79 -16.03
CA HIS A 244 -14.65 8.51 -17.05
C HIS A 244 -14.41 7.21 -17.82
N LEU A 245 -13.34 6.48 -17.52
CA LEU A 245 -13.06 5.21 -18.15
C LEU A 245 -13.39 4.06 -17.20
N ASP A 246 -14.14 3.10 -17.67
CA ASP A 246 -14.20 1.77 -17.05
C ASP A 246 -12.83 1.11 -17.12
N VAL A 247 -11.94 1.53 -16.25
CA VAL A 247 -10.55 1.02 -16.21
C VAL A 247 -10.59 -0.39 -15.65
N ALA A 248 -10.57 -1.35 -16.55
CA ALA A 248 -10.37 -2.73 -16.17
C ALA A 248 -8.95 -2.94 -15.63
N ARG A 249 -8.83 -3.76 -14.59
CA ARG A 249 -7.52 -4.16 -14.07
C ARG A 249 -6.70 -4.80 -15.17
N VAL A 250 -5.43 -4.37 -15.34
CA VAL A 250 -4.50 -5.02 -16.25
C VAL A 250 -3.92 -6.26 -15.57
N VAL A 251 -4.21 -7.42 -16.12
CA VAL A 251 -3.65 -8.71 -15.73
C VAL A 251 -2.75 -9.16 -16.87
N GLY A 252 -1.44 -8.98 -16.70
CA GLY A 252 -0.44 -9.32 -17.71
C GLY A 252 0.06 -10.76 -17.57
N ALA A 253 0.37 -11.40 -18.70
CA ALA A 253 1.11 -12.65 -18.76
C ALA A 253 2.12 -12.63 -19.90
N GLU A 254 3.19 -13.41 -19.76
CA GLU A 254 4.14 -13.66 -20.85
C GLU A 254 3.66 -14.82 -21.71
N HIS A 255 3.85 -14.68 -23.04
CA HIS A 255 3.62 -15.74 -24.01
C HIS A 255 4.87 -15.90 -24.87
N THR A 256 5.71 -16.85 -24.50
CA THR A 256 6.99 -17.12 -25.16
C THR A 256 7.14 -18.58 -25.49
N GLY A 257 7.99 -18.90 -26.48
CA GLY A 257 8.32 -20.28 -26.85
C GLY A 257 9.04 -21.07 -25.74
N LEU A 258 9.49 -20.39 -24.67
CA LEU A 258 10.13 -21.01 -23.50
C LEU A 258 9.13 -21.60 -22.50
N LEU A 259 7.86 -21.26 -22.62
CA LEU A 259 6.82 -21.81 -21.75
C LEU A 259 6.51 -23.25 -22.14
N THR A 260 6.22 -24.10 -21.15
CA THR A 260 5.69 -25.43 -21.42
C THR A 260 4.35 -25.32 -22.14
N ARG A 261 4.00 -26.34 -22.92
CA ARG A 261 2.75 -26.36 -23.68
C ARG A 261 1.53 -26.15 -22.79
N GLU A 262 1.48 -26.78 -21.62
CA GLU A 262 0.36 -26.71 -20.69
C GLU A 262 0.18 -25.28 -20.13
N VAL A 263 1.28 -24.61 -19.77
CA VAL A 263 1.25 -23.23 -19.27
C VAL A 263 0.82 -22.27 -20.37
N ARG A 264 1.29 -22.48 -21.59
CA ARG A 264 0.94 -21.66 -22.75
C ARG A 264 -0.54 -21.78 -23.08
N GLU A 265 -1.08 -23.00 -23.19
CA GLU A 265 -2.49 -23.26 -23.45
C GLU A 265 -3.39 -22.69 -22.35
N ALA A 266 -2.99 -22.80 -21.08
CA ALA A 266 -3.72 -22.20 -19.96
C ALA A 266 -3.73 -20.66 -20.03
N THR A 267 -2.62 -20.06 -20.45
CA THR A 267 -2.49 -18.60 -20.64
C THR A 267 -3.40 -18.12 -21.78
N GLU A 268 -3.36 -18.79 -22.91
CA GLU A 268 -4.22 -18.54 -24.09
C GLU A 268 -5.70 -18.65 -23.75
N GLN A 269 -6.11 -19.73 -23.08
CA GLN A 269 -7.49 -19.91 -22.63
C GLN A 269 -7.95 -18.83 -21.63
N SER A 270 -7.08 -18.42 -20.71
CA SER A 270 -7.40 -17.35 -19.76
C SER A 270 -7.58 -16.02 -20.47
N PHE A 271 -6.76 -15.73 -21.49
CA PHE A 271 -6.85 -14.54 -22.30
C PHE A 271 -8.12 -14.55 -23.18
N TYR A 272 -8.37 -15.65 -23.90
CA TYR A 272 -9.54 -15.81 -24.76
C TYR A 272 -10.88 -15.67 -24.01
N LYS A 273 -10.97 -16.22 -22.80
CA LYS A 273 -12.20 -16.17 -21.98
C LYS A 273 -12.54 -14.79 -21.46
N GLY A 274 -11.59 -13.89 -21.32
CA GLY A 274 -11.64 -12.44 -21.04
C GLY A 274 -12.74 -11.80 -20.16
N HIS A 275 -13.73 -12.58 -19.71
CA HIS A 275 -14.97 -12.04 -19.11
C HIS A 275 -14.90 -11.79 -17.59
N GLN A 276 -13.82 -12.16 -16.95
CA GLN A 276 -13.69 -12.00 -15.51
C GLN A 276 -12.56 -11.01 -15.16
N PRO A 277 -12.70 -10.20 -14.10
CA PRO A 277 -11.71 -9.19 -13.73
C PRO A 277 -10.30 -9.72 -13.47
N TRP A 278 -10.14 -11.02 -13.34
CA TRP A 278 -8.87 -11.71 -13.08
C TRP A 278 -8.31 -12.47 -14.27
N HIS A 279 -9.04 -12.54 -15.36
CA HIS A 279 -8.52 -13.12 -16.59
C HIS A 279 -7.41 -12.25 -17.14
N ILE A 280 -6.49 -12.88 -17.85
CA ILE A 280 -5.39 -12.19 -18.53
C ILE A 280 -6.01 -11.30 -19.62
N ASN A 281 -5.64 -10.03 -19.61
CA ASN A 281 -6.10 -9.04 -20.60
C ASN A 281 -4.95 -8.30 -21.28
N LEU A 282 -3.71 -8.63 -20.92
CA LEU A 282 -2.49 -8.16 -21.58
C LEU A 282 -1.54 -9.34 -21.79
N LEU A 283 -1.17 -9.64 -23.04
CA LEU A 283 -0.13 -10.61 -23.37
C LEU A 283 1.14 -9.89 -23.83
N SER A 284 2.26 -10.16 -23.15
CA SER A 284 3.59 -9.82 -23.64
C SER A 284 4.15 -11.00 -24.40
N ALA A 285 4.26 -10.88 -25.72
CA ALA A 285 4.62 -12.01 -26.57
C ALA A 285 5.90 -11.75 -27.38
N THR A 286 6.63 -12.81 -27.60
CA THR A 286 7.68 -12.89 -28.64
C THR A 286 7.04 -13.15 -30.01
N PRO A 287 7.78 -13.13 -31.14
CA PRO A 287 7.26 -13.43 -32.47
C PRO A 287 6.48 -14.75 -32.61
N THR A 288 6.46 -15.60 -31.58
CA THR A 288 5.68 -16.83 -31.54
C THR A 288 4.18 -16.64 -31.79
N LEU A 289 3.62 -15.47 -31.46
CA LEU A 289 2.23 -15.12 -31.77
C LEU A 289 2.01 -14.71 -33.25
N GLU A 290 3.06 -14.54 -34.05
CA GLU A 290 2.95 -14.27 -35.47
C GLU A 290 2.38 -15.50 -36.22
N MET A 291 2.64 -16.70 -35.70
CA MET A 291 2.31 -17.97 -36.31
C MET A 291 0.98 -18.54 -35.82
N GLY A 292 -0.12 -18.13 -36.40
CA GLY A 292 -1.36 -18.93 -36.51
C GLY A 292 -2.12 -19.29 -35.21
N ILE A 293 -1.77 -18.74 -34.05
CA ILE A 293 -2.50 -19.01 -32.80
C ILE A 293 -3.76 -18.13 -32.77
N ASP A 294 -4.91 -18.74 -32.61
CA ASP A 294 -6.17 -18.04 -32.41
C ASP A 294 -6.23 -17.55 -30.95
N VAL A 295 -5.97 -16.27 -30.74
CA VAL A 295 -6.05 -15.60 -29.41
C VAL A 295 -7.36 -14.85 -29.24
N GLY A 296 -8.31 -15.02 -30.17
CA GLY A 296 -9.58 -14.29 -30.15
C GLY A 296 -9.44 -12.84 -30.60
N ASP A 297 -10.45 -12.04 -30.31
CA ASP A 297 -10.52 -10.63 -30.71
C ASP A 297 -9.58 -9.76 -29.87
N LEU A 298 -8.51 -9.27 -30.51
CA LEU A 298 -7.60 -8.31 -29.89
C LEU A 298 -8.09 -6.89 -30.16
N SER A 299 -8.32 -6.14 -29.10
CA SER A 299 -8.70 -4.72 -29.22
C SER A 299 -7.50 -3.82 -29.56
N THR A 300 -6.29 -4.20 -29.16
CA THR A 300 -5.08 -3.38 -29.34
C THR A 300 -3.83 -4.24 -29.45
N VAL A 301 -2.94 -3.85 -30.34
CA VAL A 301 -1.59 -4.40 -30.48
C VAL A 301 -0.57 -3.27 -30.26
N LEU A 302 0.33 -3.46 -29.30
CA LEU A 302 1.43 -2.54 -29.02
C LEU A 302 2.74 -3.16 -29.49
N LEU A 303 3.40 -2.56 -30.48
CA LEU A 303 4.71 -2.99 -30.94
C LEU A 303 5.81 -2.30 -30.13
N CYS A 304 6.61 -3.08 -29.40
CA CYS A 304 7.77 -2.56 -28.66
C CYS A 304 8.92 -2.10 -29.59
N SER A 305 8.94 -2.63 -30.82
CA SER A 305 9.87 -2.24 -31.89
C SER A 305 9.24 -2.46 -33.25
N VAL A 306 9.61 -1.67 -34.22
CA VAL A 306 9.18 -1.88 -35.61
C VAL A 306 9.91 -3.08 -36.19
N PRO A 307 9.19 -4.12 -36.66
CA PRO A 307 9.81 -5.27 -37.30
C PRO A 307 10.59 -4.83 -38.57
N PRO A 308 11.75 -5.44 -38.84
CA PRO A 308 12.57 -5.07 -40.00
C PRO A 308 11.93 -5.42 -41.35
N ALA A 309 11.04 -6.43 -41.38
CA ALA A 309 10.32 -6.86 -42.58
C ALA A 309 8.86 -6.38 -42.53
N GLN A 310 8.38 -5.82 -43.64
CA GLN A 310 6.99 -5.36 -43.78
C GLN A 310 5.98 -6.49 -43.56
N ALA A 311 6.28 -7.71 -44.04
CA ALA A 311 5.42 -8.87 -43.85
C ALA A 311 5.18 -9.16 -42.33
N ASN A 312 6.24 -9.10 -41.51
CA ASN A 312 6.14 -9.33 -40.08
C ASN A 312 5.34 -8.19 -39.40
N TYR A 313 5.52 -6.97 -39.86
CA TYR A 313 4.74 -5.83 -39.39
C TYR A 313 3.23 -6.06 -39.63
N LEU A 314 2.87 -6.37 -40.87
CA LEU A 314 1.47 -6.63 -41.25
C LEU A 314 0.86 -7.83 -40.51
N GLN A 315 1.64 -8.91 -40.32
CA GLN A 315 1.20 -10.05 -39.52
C GLN A 315 0.91 -9.71 -38.04
N ARG A 316 1.71 -8.84 -37.45
CA ARG A 316 1.52 -8.41 -36.05
C ARG A 316 0.32 -7.51 -35.91
N ILE A 317 0.19 -6.48 -36.74
CA ILE A 317 -0.94 -5.54 -36.65
C ILE A 317 -2.26 -6.18 -37.11
N GLY A 318 -2.22 -7.12 -38.06
CA GLY A 318 -3.39 -7.86 -38.53
C GLY A 318 -4.02 -8.80 -37.49
N ARG A 319 -3.42 -8.91 -36.29
CA ARG A 319 -4.03 -9.60 -35.16
C ARG A 319 -5.01 -8.72 -34.38
N ALA A 320 -4.91 -7.38 -34.47
CA ALA A 320 -5.95 -6.50 -33.98
C ALA A 320 -7.13 -6.55 -34.91
N CYS A 321 -8.32 -6.83 -34.41
CA CYS A 321 -9.55 -6.76 -35.20
C CYS A 321 -9.75 -5.31 -35.64
N LEU A 322 -9.48 -5.03 -36.91
CA LEU A 322 -9.61 -3.71 -37.49
C LEU A 322 -11.09 -3.41 -37.78
N LEU A 323 -11.82 -3.01 -36.77
CA LEU A 323 -13.17 -2.46 -36.92
C LEU A 323 -13.18 -1.08 -37.65
N TYR A 324 -12.02 -0.58 -38.09
CA TYR A 324 -11.87 0.79 -38.63
C TYR A 324 -11.12 0.87 -39.96
N THR A 325 -11.26 -0.07 -40.85
CA THR A 325 -10.69 0.07 -42.21
C THR A 325 -11.72 0.24 -43.32
N SER A 326 -13.00 0.46 -43.01
CA SER A 326 -14.00 0.68 -44.07
C SER A 326 -14.21 2.15 -44.48
N ASP A 327 -13.71 3.13 -43.73
CA ASP A 327 -14.00 4.55 -43.99
C ASP A 327 -12.81 5.39 -44.49
N ALA A 328 -11.71 4.78 -44.91
CA ALA A 328 -10.56 5.51 -45.45
C ALA A 328 -10.35 5.31 -46.97
N ALA A 329 -11.41 4.92 -47.67
CA ALA A 329 -11.38 4.79 -49.13
C ALA A 329 -12.66 5.39 -49.74
N ASP A 330 -12.79 6.75 -49.64
CA ASP A 330 -13.53 7.61 -50.55
C ASP A 330 -12.80 8.95 -50.65
#